data_06e129fd3b301c86e455fdb5e837e888
#
_entry.id   06e129fd3b301c86e455fdb5e837e888
#
_cell.length_a   1.000
_cell.length_b   1.000
_cell.length_c   1.000
_cell.angle_alpha   90.00
_cell.angle_beta   90.00
_cell.angle_gamma   90.00
#
_symmetry.space_group_name_H-M   'P 1'
#
loop_
_entity.id
_entity.type
_entity.pdbx_description
1 polymer ?
#
loop_
_entity_poly.entity_id
_entity_poly.type
_entity_poly.pdbx_seq_one_letter_code
_entity_poly.pdbx_strand_id
1 'polypeptide(L)'
;AARGLAPYSIRALTGATDAPVSQEFLAYFKSHLPGPFSLNGTSDFLPTSSWGLSAVLSIDAARCYGSFFAGKTLFPKITKDGKNVQDYLQDAYTAAWVALAEVMKDEPNIAGYDVFNEPNTQFLLLTVVAAAVQAGAIDGARTALQAALGDENGERMFRVLTGFRILPPDTKPETLKEWGLDQLDFLAALQTNIDADEKWMRPFWEKVGKAIQDVDPDAMIWIEPSINLNYTFGPGGLTGGLMQTAMKRPELPYPDQVVWAPHWYPDMYPFVSFVRTPRNFTPEEVRYRDYEPGIAQMMSYPEHSLGNIPAVFGEFGLFFDFNGIEQARAENYIVTTVLLNNYFEALERLNVGRLMWNYNPENDWQYGDLWNHEDLSIIDPDGNWRGEDGWQRPHPNALAGKPVSMHFYSDVHYFDPEKGEVNPVGEFELKYAAKETAAPTEIYVPARQYPDGFFVWVSDGRCVYDPATQTLFHYPEDDAPGVEYTVTIRRPQEGATAEGWRYFFHG
;
A
#
# COMPACT_ATOMS: atom_id res chain seq x y z
N ALA A 1 -0.90 -12.14 15.44
CA ALA A 1 -1.64 -12.22 14.17
C ALA A 1 -0.74 -12.73 13.04
N ALA A 2 0.49 -12.22 12.88
CA ALA A 2 1.42 -12.68 11.85
C ALA A 2 1.75 -14.20 11.93
N ARG A 3 1.73 -14.80 13.11
CA ARG A 3 1.94 -16.25 13.27
C ARG A 3 0.82 -17.12 12.69
N GLY A 4 -0.35 -16.56 12.40
CA GLY A 4 -1.47 -17.31 11.82
C GLY A 4 -1.49 -17.34 10.30
N LEU A 5 -0.71 -16.48 9.64
CA LEU A 5 -0.62 -16.41 8.18
C LEU A 5 0.66 -17.04 7.62
N ALA A 6 1.62 -17.38 8.48
CA ALA A 6 2.86 -18.04 8.11
C ALA A 6 2.73 -19.41 7.43
N PRO A 7 1.64 -20.19 7.57
CA PRO A 7 1.50 -21.47 6.86
C PRO A 7 1.24 -21.33 5.36
N TYR A 8 1.01 -20.12 4.85
CA TYR A 8 0.83 -19.88 3.41
C TYR A 8 2.14 -19.74 2.66
N SER A 9 3.14 -20.46 3.13
CA SER A 9 4.35 -20.72 2.36
C SER A 9 3.99 -21.41 1.03
N ILE A 10 4.92 -21.43 0.13
CA ILE A 10 4.82 -22.15 -1.15
C ILE A 10 4.41 -23.64 -0.98
N ARG A 11 4.55 -24.23 0.21
CA ARG A 11 3.93 -25.52 0.52
C ARG A 11 2.41 -25.50 0.35
N ALA A 12 1.75 -24.44 0.81
CA ALA A 12 0.32 -24.26 0.60
C ALA A 12 -0.01 -23.99 -0.89
N LEU A 13 0.85 -23.29 -1.61
CA LEU A 13 0.72 -23.06 -3.05
C LEU A 13 0.80 -24.33 -3.87
N THR A 14 1.51 -25.36 -3.42
CA THR A 14 1.68 -26.59 -4.18
C THR A 14 0.66 -27.67 -3.81
N GLY A 15 -0.19 -27.43 -2.80
CA GLY A 15 -1.18 -28.41 -2.34
C GLY A 15 -0.57 -29.72 -1.84
N ALA A 16 0.76 -29.80 -1.79
CA ALA A 16 1.51 -30.98 -1.41
C ALA A 16 2.45 -30.62 -0.27
N THR A 17 2.38 -31.36 0.78
CA THR A 17 3.26 -31.23 1.91
C THR A 17 4.74 -31.42 1.55
N ASP A 18 5.07 -32.09 0.42
CA ASP A 18 6.45 -32.42 0.06
C ASP A 18 6.74 -32.49 -1.47
N ALA A 19 5.85 -32.08 -2.35
CA ALA A 19 6.14 -32.12 -3.79
C ALA A 19 7.06 -30.96 -4.20
N PRO A 20 8.22 -31.21 -4.80
CA PRO A 20 9.06 -30.14 -5.29
C PRO A 20 8.35 -29.40 -6.43
N VAL A 21 8.38 -28.07 -6.40
CA VAL A 21 8.07 -27.23 -7.55
C VAL A 21 8.93 -27.73 -8.71
N SER A 22 8.37 -27.86 -9.94
CA SER A 22 9.13 -28.42 -11.03
C SER A 22 10.43 -27.65 -11.25
N GLN A 23 11.53 -28.38 -11.45
CA GLN A 23 12.85 -27.74 -11.66
C GLN A 23 12.87 -26.85 -12.91
N GLU A 24 12.06 -27.18 -13.91
CA GLU A 24 11.88 -26.37 -15.12
C GLU A 24 11.21 -25.03 -14.82
N PHE A 25 10.21 -25.04 -13.95
CA PHE A 25 9.54 -23.83 -13.52
C PHE A 25 10.46 -22.95 -12.65
N LEU A 26 11.20 -23.55 -11.72
CA LEU A 26 12.22 -22.84 -10.95
C LEU A 26 13.32 -22.27 -11.85
N ALA A 27 13.73 -22.99 -12.87
CA ALA A 27 14.70 -22.52 -13.84
C ALA A 27 14.15 -21.36 -14.67
N TYR A 28 12.90 -21.45 -15.13
CA TYR A 28 12.21 -20.38 -15.84
C TYR A 28 12.12 -19.12 -14.97
N PHE A 29 11.66 -19.26 -13.75
CA PHE A 29 11.59 -18.14 -12.80
C PHE A 29 12.98 -17.55 -12.51
N LYS A 30 13.96 -18.34 -12.16
CA LYS A 30 15.33 -17.87 -11.91
C LYS A 30 15.95 -17.16 -13.13
N SER A 31 15.54 -17.53 -14.35
CA SER A 31 16.05 -16.90 -15.57
C SER A 31 15.32 -15.62 -15.95
N HIS A 32 14.10 -15.39 -15.43
CA HIS A 32 13.25 -14.26 -15.80
C HIS A 32 12.96 -13.31 -14.65
N LEU A 33 13.36 -13.66 -13.44
CA LEU A 33 13.22 -12.84 -12.25
C LEU A 33 14.57 -12.37 -11.75
N PRO A 34 14.84 -11.08 -11.76
CA PRO A 34 15.99 -10.54 -11.07
C PRO A 34 15.72 -10.51 -9.57
N GLY A 35 16.55 -11.19 -8.83
CA GLY A 35 16.53 -11.06 -7.39
C GLY A 35 16.44 -12.37 -6.61
N PRO A 36 16.57 -12.32 -5.31
CA PRO A 36 16.66 -13.49 -4.44
C PRO A 36 15.31 -14.16 -4.18
N PHE A 37 14.49 -14.36 -5.21
CA PHE A 37 13.27 -15.13 -5.05
C PHE A 37 13.60 -16.59 -4.76
N SER A 38 13.39 -17.01 -3.54
CA SER A 38 13.37 -18.40 -3.20
C SER A 38 11.94 -18.90 -3.18
N LEU A 39 11.53 -19.58 -4.23
CA LEU A 39 10.34 -20.42 -4.21
C LEU A 39 10.56 -21.72 -3.40
N ASN A 40 11.73 -21.89 -2.83
CA ASN A 40 12.05 -22.99 -1.95
C ASN A 40 11.55 -22.74 -0.54
N GLY A 41 10.26 -22.58 -0.35
CA GLY A 41 9.65 -22.54 0.97
C GLY A 41 9.96 -23.82 1.76
N THR A 42 11.20 -23.99 2.17
CA THR A 42 11.64 -25.12 2.99
C THR A 42 11.41 -24.89 4.47
N SER A 43 11.01 -23.69 4.88
CA SER A 43 10.50 -23.42 6.21
C SER A 43 9.39 -22.40 6.19
N ASP A 44 8.44 -22.56 7.09
CA ASP A 44 7.27 -21.70 7.24
C ASP A 44 7.60 -20.27 7.72
N PHE A 45 8.88 -19.97 7.90
CA PHE A 45 9.38 -18.72 8.47
C PHE A 45 10.55 -18.14 7.67
N LEU A 46 10.77 -18.59 6.43
CA LEU A 46 11.80 -17.94 5.64
C LEU A 46 11.38 -16.55 5.26
N PRO A 47 12.24 -15.55 5.49
CA PRO A 47 12.03 -14.17 5.04
C PRO A 47 11.81 -14.05 3.53
N THR A 48 11.94 -15.14 2.84
CA THR A 48 11.86 -15.33 1.40
C THR A 48 10.48 -15.76 0.89
N SER A 49 9.43 -15.76 1.73
CA SER A 49 8.06 -16.08 1.29
C SER A 49 7.37 -14.84 0.74
N SER A 50 6.95 -14.86 -0.52
CA SER A 50 6.10 -13.79 -1.07
C SER A 50 4.65 -13.99 -0.62
N TRP A 51 4.20 -13.21 0.35
CA TRP A 51 2.83 -13.28 0.83
C TRP A 51 1.82 -12.83 -0.23
N GLY A 52 2.14 -11.77 -1.00
CA GLY A 52 1.28 -11.27 -2.07
C GLY A 52 1.00 -12.32 -3.13
N LEU A 53 2.02 -13.07 -3.57
CA LEU A 53 1.82 -14.21 -4.45
C LEU A 53 1.02 -15.33 -3.77
N SER A 54 1.30 -15.61 -2.50
CA SER A 54 0.58 -16.62 -1.74
C SER A 54 -0.89 -16.24 -1.56
N ALA A 55 -1.20 -15.00 -1.27
CA ALA A 55 -2.57 -14.51 -1.14
C ALA A 55 -3.38 -14.66 -2.43
N VAL A 56 -2.75 -14.45 -3.59
CA VAL A 56 -3.42 -14.51 -4.91
C VAL A 56 -3.45 -15.91 -5.49
N LEU A 57 -2.41 -16.72 -5.27
CA LEU A 57 -2.21 -17.99 -5.97
C LEU A 57 -2.44 -19.21 -5.09
N SER A 58 -2.67 -19.07 -3.77
CA SER A 58 -2.92 -20.21 -2.89
C SER A 58 -4.40 -20.53 -2.79
N ILE A 59 -4.76 -21.79 -3.06
CA ILE A 59 -6.12 -22.31 -2.82
C ILE A 59 -6.51 -22.18 -1.35
N ASP A 60 -5.58 -22.43 -0.42
CA ASP A 60 -5.85 -22.31 1.00
C ASP A 60 -6.08 -20.86 1.41
N ALA A 61 -5.30 -19.92 0.88
CA ALA A 61 -5.57 -18.50 1.08
C ALA A 61 -6.93 -18.08 0.50
N ALA A 62 -7.25 -18.50 -0.72
CA ALA A 62 -8.54 -18.23 -1.35
C ALA A 62 -9.71 -18.84 -0.53
N ARG A 63 -9.54 -20.04 0.04
CA ARG A 63 -10.53 -20.67 0.94
C ARG A 63 -10.66 -19.89 2.24
N CYS A 64 -9.56 -19.45 2.82
CA CYS A 64 -9.59 -18.65 4.06
C CYS A 64 -10.28 -17.31 3.83
N TYR A 65 -9.88 -16.55 2.82
CA TYR A 65 -10.53 -15.28 2.48
C TYR A 65 -11.98 -15.48 2.06
N GLY A 66 -12.27 -16.49 1.24
CA GLY A 66 -13.62 -16.83 0.85
C GLY A 66 -14.51 -17.24 2.02
N SER A 67 -13.99 -17.99 2.98
CA SER A 67 -14.70 -18.33 4.21
C SER A 67 -14.96 -17.12 5.09
N PHE A 68 -13.98 -16.21 5.19
CA PHE A 68 -14.04 -15.04 6.03
C PHE A 68 -14.99 -13.97 5.49
N PHE A 69 -14.88 -13.63 4.20
CA PHE A 69 -15.67 -12.55 3.60
C PHE A 69 -16.98 -13.00 2.96
N ALA A 70 -17.03 -14.18 2.38
CA ALA A 70 -18.15 -14.68 1.57
C ALA A 70 -18.63 -16.09 1.97
N GLY A 71 -18.33 -16.55 3.18
CA GLY A 71 -18.59 -17.91 3.61
C GLY A 71 -20.07 -18.32 3.58
N LYS A 72 -20.99 -17.39 3.82
CA LYS A 72 -22.43 -17.65 3.69
C LYS A 72 -22.84 -18.01 2.27
N THR A 73 -22.16 -17.43 1.30
CA THR A 73 -22.43 -17.67 -0.12
C THR A 73 -21.63 -18.85 -0.67
N LEU A 74 -20.32 -18.88 -0.40
CA LEU A 74 -19.42 -19.89 -0.96
C LEU A 74 -19.49 -21.23 -0.20
N PHE A 75 -19.65 -21.17 1.12
CA PHE A 75 -19.61 -22.32 2.01
C PHE A 75 -20.82 -22.36 2.96
N PRO A 76 -22.07 -22.36 2.43
CA PRO A 76 -23.27 -22.21 3.27
C PRO A 76 -23.45 -23.33 4.28
N LYS A 77 -22.87 -24.51 4.06
CA LYS A 77 -22.98 -25.68 4.92
C LYS A 77 -21.83 -25.81 5.93
N ILE A 78 -20.77 -25.00 5.79
CA ILE A 78 -19.65 -25.03 6.75
C ILE A 78 -20.04 -24.21 7.98
N THR A 79 -20.19 -24.91 9.09
CA THR A 79 -20.57 -24.29 10.37
C THR A 79 -19.59 -24.67 11.49
N LYS A 80 -19.42 -23.73 12.42
CA LYS A 80 -18.68 -23.94 13.68
C LYS A 80 -19.52 -23.36 14.83
N ASP A 81 -19.74 -24.15 15.86
CA ASP A 81 -20.53 -23.78 17.05
C ASP A 81 -21.93 -23.22 16.69
N GLY A 82 -22.58 -23.84 15.71
CA GLY A 82 -23.91 -23.47 15.23
C GLY A 82 -23.99 -22.22 14.33
N LYS A 83 -22.85 -21.56 14.07
CA LYS A 83 -22.76 -20.40 13.17
C LYS A 83 -22.13 -20.79 11.83
N ASN A 84 -22.54 -20.12 10.74
CA ASN A 84 -21.80 -20.21 9.49
C ASN A 84 -20.33 -19.79 9.71
N VAL A 85 -19.42 -20.37 8.97
CA VAL A 85 -17.98 -20.11 9.09
C VAL A 85 -17.64 -18.60 8.98
N GLN A 86 -18.32 -17.85 8.12
CA GLN A 86 -18.15 -16.41 7.99
C GLN A 86 -18.49 -15.69 9.31
N ASP A 87 -19.64 -15.94 9.88
CA ASP A 87 -20.05 -15.31 11.14
C ASP A 87 -19.11 -15.69 12.27
N TYR A 88 -18.74 -16.97 12.35
CA TYR A 88 -17.82 -17.45 13.39
C TYR A 88 -16.48 -16.71 13.34
N LEU A 89 -15.88 -16.60 12.15
CA LEU A 89 -14.57 -15.96 11.99
C LEU A 89 -14.65 -14.44 12.18
N GLN A 90 -15.65 -13.80 11.58
CA GLN A 90 -15.81 -12.35 11.71
C GLN A 90 -16.22 -11.90 13.10
N ASP A 91 -17.01 -12.71 13.84
CA ASP A 91 -17.34 -12.40 15.23
C ASP A 91 -16.10 -12.44 16.13
N ALA A 92 -15.24 -13.43 15.93
CA ALA A 92 -13.97 -13.53 16.67
C ALA A 92 -13.02 -12.36 16.33
N TYR A 93 -12.96 -11.99 15.05
CA TYR A 93 -12.17 -10.85 14.58
C TYR A 93 -12.69 -9.52 15.16
N THR A 94 -14.00 -9.32 15.10
CA THR A 94 -14.65 -8.13 15.66
C THR A 94 -14.42 -8.04 17.18
N ALA A 95 -14.51 -9.15 17.90
CA ALA A 95 -14.25 -9.18 19.35
C ALA A 95 -12.79 -8.80 19.69
N ALA A 96 -11.82 -9.18 18.85
CA ALA A 96 -10.43 -8.76 19.02
C ALA A 96 -10.27 -7.23 18.85
N TRP A 97 -10.92 -6.66 17.84
CA TRP A 97 -10.92 -5.19 17.63
C TRP A 97 -11.61 -4.43 18.76
N VAL A 98 -12.75 -4.93 19.24
CA VAL A 98 -13.43 -4.34 20.41
C VAL A 98 -12.50 -4.36 21.64
N ALA A 99 -11.82 -5.47 21.91
CA ALA A 99 -10.89 -5.56 23.03
C ALA A 99 -9.71 -4.57 22.89
N LEU A 100 -9.22 -4.35 21.66
CA LEU A 100 -8.19 -3.35 21.39
C LEU A 100 -8.74 -1.93 21.61
N ALA A 101 -9.89 -1.61 21.03
CA ALA A 101 -10.52 -0.29 21.16
C ALA A 101 -10.82 0.06 22.64
N GLU A 102 -11.26 -0.90 23.46
CA GLU A 102 -11.46 -0.68 24.90
C GLU A 102 -10.19 -0.22 25.64
N VAL A 103 -9.03 -0.67 25.18
CA VAL A 103 -7.73 -0.27 25.77
C VAL A 103 -7.25 1.07 25.23
N MET A 104 -7.51 1.34 23.96
CA MET A 104 -6.90 2.46 23.22
C MET A 104 -7.75 3.74 23.20
N LYS A 105 -9.04 3.67 23.51
CA LYS A 105 -10.00 4.79 23.36
C LYS A 105 -9.66 6.08 24.10
N ASP A 106 -8.90 5.96 25.18
CA ASP A 106 -8.50 7.11 26.01
C ASP A 106 -7.08 7.61 25.68
N GLU A 107 -6.41 7.01 24.68
CA GLU A 107 -5.05 7.36 24.30
C GLU A 107 -5.06 8.50 23.26
N PRO A 108 -4.55 9.71 23.61
CA PRO A 108 -4.70 10.91 22.78
C PRO A 108 -3.90 10.90 21.47
N ASN A 109 -3.00 9.94 21.30
CA ASN A 109 -2.14 9.78 20.12
C ASN A 109 -2.64 8.71 19.15
N ILE A 110 -3.84 8.18 19.33
CA ILE A 110 -4.46 7.25 18.39
C ILE A 110 -5.25 8.06 17.35
N ALA A 111 -4.83 8.01 16.10
CA ALA A 111 -5.51 8.70 15.00
C ALA A 111 -6.74 7.93 14.48
N GLY A 112 -6.81 6.62 14.74
CA GLY A 112 -7.89 5.76 14.27
C GLY A 112 -7.46 4.31 14.17
N TYR A 113 -8.33 3.49 13.61
CA TYR A 113 -8.13 2.05 13.49
C TYR A 113 -8.19 1.62 12.02
N ASP A 114 -7.07 1.15 11.49
CA ASP A 114 -7.02 0.49 10.19
C ASP A 114 -7.44 -0.96 10.37
N VAL A 115 -8.66 -1.24 9.95
CA VAL A 115 -9.38 -2.44 10.41
C VAL A 115 -8.84 -3.72 9.78
N PHE A 116 -8.29 -3.67 8.58
CA PHE A 116 -7.77 -4.86 7.91
C PHE A 116 -6.76 -4.47 6.84
N ASN A 117 -5.50 -4.82 7.08
CA ASN A 117 -4.42 -4.59 6.12
C ASN A 117 -4.62 -5.44 4.86
N GLU A 118 -4.68 -4.77 3.71
CA GLU A 118 -4.68 -5.36 2.38
C GLU A 118 -5.64 -6.55 2.22
N PRO A 119 -6.96 -6.35 2.39
CA PRO A 119 -7.93 -7.42 2.27
C PRO A 119 -7.99 -7.96 0.84
N ASN A 120 -8.16 -9.27 0.68
CA ASN A 120 -8.36 -9.90 -0.62
C ASN A 120 -9.76 -10.50 -0.72
N THR A 121 -10.58 -9.93 -1.60
CA THR A 121 -11.94 -10.41 -1.88
C THR A 121 -12.08 -11.00 -3.28
N GLN A 122 -10.97 -11.19 -4.00
CA GLN A 122 -10.98 -11.80 -5.32
C GLN A 122 -10.77 -13.30 -5.23
N PHE A 123 -11.83 -14.04 -5.45
CA PHE A 123 -11.86 -15.49 -5.35
C PHE A 123 -11.76 -16.18 -6.73
N LEU A 124 -11.03 -15.56 -7.68
CA LEU A 124 -10.84 -16.09 -9.04
C LEU A 124 -10.34 -17.54 -9.00
N LEU A 125 -9.44 -17.84 -8.08
CA LEU A 125 -8.91 -19.18 -7.90
C LEU A 125 -10.01 -20.18 -7.48
N LEU A 126 -10.92 -19.79 -6.60
CA LEU A 126 -12.07 -20.64 -6.23
C LEU A 126 -13.01 -20.85 -7.41
N THR A 127 -13.19 -19.85 -8.27
CA THR A 127 -13.97 -20.00 -9.51
C THR A 127 -13.35 -21.04 -10.44
N VAL A 128 -12.03 -21.00 -10.61
CA VAL A 128 -11.28 -21.96 -11.43
C VAL A 128 -11.42 -23.37 -10.87
N VAL A 129 -11.27 -23.50 -9.55
CA VAL A 129 -11.39 -24.80 -8.87
C VAL A 129 -12.82 -25.33 -8.97
N ALA A 130 -13.83 -24.48 -8.76
CA ALA A 130 -15.23 -24.87 -8.89
C ALA A 130 -15.56 -25.35 -10.32
N ALA A 131 -15.01 -24.68 -11.34
CA ALA A 131 -15.15 -25.12 -12.73
C ALA A 131 -14.48 -26.49 -12.99
N ALA A 132 -13.29 -26.70 -12.43
CA ALA A 132 -12.58 -27.97 -12.52
C ALA A 132 -13.36 -29.10 -11.84
N VAL A 133 -13.95 -28.84 -10.67
CA VAL A 133 -14.82 -29.82 -9.97
C VAL A 133 -16.03 -30.19 -10.82
N GLN A 134 -16.74 -29.20 -11.38
CA GLN A 134 -17.94 -29.43 -12.16
C GLN A 134 -17.67 -30.13 -13.49
N ALA A 135 -16.58 -29.84 -14.15
CA ALA A 135 -16.18 -30.48 -15.39
C ALA A 135 -15.58 -31.89 -15.19
N GLY A 136 -15.33 -32.29 -13.95
CA GLY A 136 -14.67 -33.54 -13.61
C GLY A 136 -13.22 -33.64 -14.09
N ALA A 137 -12.62 -32.50 -14.52
CA ALA A 137 -11.27 -32.46 -15.08
C ALA A 137 -10.69 -31.04 -15.09
N ILE A 138 -9.36 -30.99 -15.16
CA ILE A 138 -8.59 -29.77 -15.26
C ILE A 138 -8.89 -28.92 -16.52
N ASP A 139 -9.38 -29.55 -17.59
CA ASP A 139 -9.78 -28.86 -18.82
C ASP A 139 -10.96 -27.90 -18.61
N GLY A 140 -11.82 -28.16 -17.63
CA GLY A 140 -12.88 -27.23 -17.23
C GLY A 140 -12.34 -25.94 -16.62
N ALA A 141 -11.27 -26.03 -15.87
CA ALA A 141 -10.59 -24.85 -15.32
C ALA A 141 -10.01 -23.98 -16.45
N ARG A 142 -9.39 -24.60 -17.45
CA ARG A 142 -8.89 -23.88 -18.64
C ARG A 142 -10.02 -23.15 -19.35
N THR A 143 -11.11 -23.86 -19.63
CA THR A 143 -12.29 -23.30 -20.32
C THR A 143 -12.91 -22.13 -19.53
N ALA A 144 -13.02 -22.25 -18.20
CA ALA A 144 -13.56 -21.21 -17.35
C ALA A 144 -12.66 -19.95 -17.33
N LEU A 145 -11.34 -20.15 -17.27
CA LEU A 145 -10.38 -19.06 -17.35
C LEU A 145 -10.42 -18.35 -18.70
N GLN A 146 -10.50 -19.10 -19.78
CA GLN A 146 -10.63 -18.53 -21.12
C GLN A 146 -11.94 -17.77 -21.29
N ALA A 147 -13.04 -18.27 -20.76
CA ALA A 147 -14.32 -17.57 -20.77
C ALA A 147 -14.29 -16.28 -19.94
N ALA A 148 -13.60 -16.28 -18.79
CA ALA A 148 -13.52 -15.13 -17.89
C ALA A 148 -12.51 -14.06 -18.33
N LEU A 149 -11.38 -14.47 -18.91
CA LEU A 149 -10.22 -13.58 -19.17
C LEU A 149 -9.90 -13.42 -20.68
N GLY A 150 -10.66 -14.09 -21.56
CA GLY A 150 -10.33 -14.26 -22.97
C GLY A 150 -9.32 -15.37 -23.22
N ASP A 151 -9.29 -15.89 -24.44
CA ASP A 151 -8.53 -17.11 -24.81
C ASP A 151 -7.04 -17.02 -24.43
N GLU A 152 -6.39 -15.93 -24.76
CA GLU A 152 -4.93 -15.77 -24.54
C GLU A 152 -4.59 -15.60 -23.04
N ASN A 153 -5.30 -14.70 -22.33
CA ASN A 153 -5.04 -14.45 -20.93
C ASN A 153 -5.49 -15.63 -20.05
N GLY A 154 -6.61 -16.26 -20.40
CA GLY A 154 -7.08 -17.48 -19.74
C GLY A 154 -6.09 -18.63 -19.86
N GLU A 155 -5.50 -18.83 -21.04
CA GLU A 155 -4.46 -19.84 -21.25
C GLU A 155 -3.17 -19.50 -20.48
N ARG A 156 -2.77 -18.22 -20.45
CA ARG A 156 -1.63 -17.78 -19.63
C ARG A 156 -1.86 -18.08 -18.16
N MET A 157 -3.02 -17.70 -17.62
CA MET A 157 -3.36 -17.96 -16.23
C MET A 157 -3.41 -19.46 -15.94
N PHE A 158 -3.99 -20.25 -16.83
CA PHE A 158 -4.01 -21.71 -16.68
C PHE A 158 -2.61 -22.32 -16.61
N ARG A 159 -1.67 -21.85 -17.44
CA ARG A 159 -0.26 -22.28 -17.37
C ARG A 159 0.41 -21.86 -16.07
N VAL A 160 0.11 -20.67 -15.57
CA VAL A 160 0.58 -20.23 -14.27
C VAL A 160 0.06 -21.18 -13.18
N LEU A 161 -1.24 -21.40 -13.10
CA LEU A 161 -1.86 -22.26 -12.09
C LEU A 161 -1.36 -23.71 -12.14
N THR A 162 -1.17 -24.26 -13.32
CA THR A 162 -0.64 -25.62 -13.49
C THR A 162 0.87 -25.70 -13.29
N GLY A 163 1.59 -24.67 -13.72
CA GLY A 163 3.04 -24.54 -13.52
C GLY A 163 3.43 -24.42 -12.05
N PHE A 164 2.68 -23.65 -11.29
CA PHE A 164 2.83 -23.55 -9.83
C PHE A 164 2.21 -24.75 -9.09
N ARG A 165 1.64 -25.72 -9.80
CA ARG A 165 0.91 -26.84 -9.23
C ARG A 165 -0.22 -26.45 -8.26
N ILE A 166 -0.76 -25.26 -8.38
CA ILE A 166 -1.97 -24.83 -7.68
C ILE A 166 -3.15 -25.71 -8.11
N LEU A 167 -3.19 -26.03 -9.40
CA LEU A 167 -3.99 -27.11 -9.98
C LEU A 167 -3.03 -28.11 -10.61
N PRO A 168 -2.57 -29.13 -9.87
CA PRO A 168 -1.73 -30.17 -10.46
C PRO A 168 -2.42 -30.80 -11.68
N PRO A 169 -1.68 -31.06 -12.77
CA PRO A 169 -2.27 -31.65 -13.99
C PRO A 169 -2.99 -32.97 -13.74
N ASP A 170 -2.67 -33.66 -12.68
CA ASP A 170 -3.23 -34.95 -12.24
C ASP A 170 -4.29 -34.79 -11.13
N THR A 171 -4.76 -33.57 -10.86
CA THR A 171 -5.78 -33.29 -9.83
C THR A 171 -7.05 -34.09 -10.16
N LYS A 172 -7.46 -34.94 -9.23
CA LYS A 172 -8.68 -35.76 -9.34
C LYS A 172 -9.82 -35.08 -8.56
N PRO A 173 -11.09 -35.37 -8.94
CA PRO A 173 -12.25 -34.90 -8.21
C PRO A 173 -12.22 -35.23 -6.71
N GLU A 174 -11.67 -36.41 -6.37
CA GLU A 174 -11.53 -36.85 -4.98
C GLU A 174 -10.63 -35.92 -4.15
N THR A 175 -9.52 -35.45 -4.71
CA THR A 175 -8.60 -34.51 -4.09
C THR A 175 -9.31 -33.17 -3.80
N LEU A 176 -10.11 -32.68 -4.72
CA LEU A 176 -10.89 -31.46 -4.54
C LEU A 176 -11.93 -31.64 -3.44
N LYS A 177 -12.50 -32.81 -3.30
CA LYS A 177 -13.44 -33.16 -2.24
C LYS A 177 -12.75 -33.18 -0.87
N GLU A 178 -11.55 -33.74 -0.78
CA GLU A 178 -10.74 -33.71 0.44
C GLU A 178 -10.45 -32.27 0.89
N TRP A 179 -10.33 -31.34 -0.04
CA TRP A 179 -10.18 -29.91 0.24
C TRP A 179 -11.48 -29.20 0.57
N GLY A 180 -12.63 -29.91 0.60
CA GLY A 180 -13.95 -29.33 0.86
C GLY A 180 -14.50 -28.46 -0.28
N LEU A 181 -13.93 -28.57 -1.46
CA LEU A 181 -14.29 -27.75 -2.62
C LEU A 181 -15.42 -28.37 -3.46
N ASP A 182 -15.87 -29.58 -3.12
CA ASP A 182 -17.06 -30.20 -3.70
C ASP A 182 -18.37 -29.48 -3.34
N GLN A 183 -18.33 -28.59 -2.36
CA GLN A 183 -19.46 -27.78 -1.93
C GLN A 183 -19.51 -26.38 -2.56
N LEU A 184 -18.51 -26.02 -3.39
CA LEU A 184 -18.48 -24.73 -4.05
C LEU A 184 -19.57 -24.65 -5.13
N ASP A 185 -20.40 -23.62 -5.03
CA ASP A 185 -21.29 -23.24 -6.13
C ASP A 185 -20.49 -22.43 -7.17
N PHE A 186 -20.36 -22.99 -8.38
CA PHE A 186 -19.62 -22.33 -9.46
C PHE A 186 -20.17 -20.96 -9.83
N LEU A 187 -21.51 -20.84 -9.91
CA LEU A 187 -22.12 -19.57 -10.27
C LEU A 187 -21.95 -18.54 -9.15
N ALA A 188 -22.09 -18.97 -7.90
CA ALA A 188 -21.82 -18.11 -6.76
C ALA A 188 -20.34 -17.68 -6.71
N ALA A 189 -19.39 -18.61 -6.94
CA ALA A 189 -17.97 -18.31 -6.98
C ALA A 189 -17.63 -17.33 -8.13
N LEU A 190 -18.25 -17.48 -9.30
CA LEU A 190 -18.07 -16.53 -10.40
C LEU A 190 -18.62 -15.15 -10.06
N GLN A 191 -19.79 -15.08 -9.44
CA GLN A 191 -20.42 -13.82 -9.06
C GLN A 191 -19.70 -13.11 -7.91
N THR A 192 -18.96 -13.83 -7.06
CA THR A 192 -18.20 -13.21 -5.95
C THR A 192 -17.11 -12.27 -6.42
N ASN A 193 -16.61 -12.42 -7.63
CA ASN A 193 -15.59 -11.54 -8.21
C ASN A 193 -16.19 -10.26 -8.81
N ILE A 194 -17.52 -10.17 -8.91
CA ILE A 194 -18.24 -9.00 -9.38
C ILE A 194 -18.76 -8.25 -8.16
N ASP A 195 -18.56 -6.94 -8.11
CA ASP A 195 -18.94 -6.08 -6.99
C ASP A 195 -18.37 -6.54 -5.62
N ALA A 196 -17.16 -7.07 -5.61
CA ALA A 196 -16.58 -7.66 -4.41
C ALA A 196 -16.47 -6.67 -3.25
N ASP A 197 -16.03 -5.45 -3.51
CA ASP A 197 -15.88 -4.43 -2.48
C ASP A 197 -17.23 -4.02 -1.89
N GLU A 198 -18.26 -3.85 -2.74
CA GLU A 198 -19.62 -3.52 -2.28
C GLU A 198 -20.29 -4.69 -1.54
N LYS A 199 -20.09 -5.93 -2.00
CA LYS A 199 -20.77 -7.11 -1.44
C LYS A 199 -20.12 -7.66 -0.19
N TRP A 200 -18.77 -7.59 -0.11
CA TRP A 200 -18.00 -8.29 0.92
C TRP A 200 -17.26 -7.36 1.85
N MET A 201 -16.62 -6.32 1.29
CA MET A 201 -15.85 -5.39 2.10
C MET A 201 -16.74 -4.42 2.85
N ARG A 202 -17.71 -3.77 2.19
CA ARG A 202 -18.58 -2.80 2.85
C ARG A 202 -19.33 -3.40 4.07
N PRO A 203 -20.00 -4.57 3.98
CA PRO A 203 -20.64 -5.17 5.15
C PRO A 203 -19.66 -5.57 6.27
N PHE A 204 -18.43 -5.91 5.89
CA PHE A 204 -17.38 -6.21 6.87
C PHE A 204 -16.94 -4.95 7.61
N TRP A 205 -16.67 -3.85 6.87
CA TRP A 205 -16.35 -2.55 7.46
C TRP A 205 -17.47 -2.04 8.38
N GLU A 206 -18.73 -2.21 7.97
CA GLU A 206 -19.88 -1.85 8.78
C GLU A 206 -19.96 -2.65 10.08
N LYS A 207 -19.72 -3.95 10.00
CA LYS A 207 -19.76 -4.83 11.19
C LYS A 207 -18.67 -4.46 12.20
N VAL A 208 -17.42 -4.38 11.75
CA VAL A 208 -16.28 -4.14 12.64
C VAL A 208 -16.23 -2.67 13.08
N GLY A 209 -16.41 -1.75 12.14
CA GLY A 209 -16.39 -0.31 12.43
C GLY A 209 -17.49 0.10 13.40
N LYS A 210 -18.71 -0.44 13.24
CA LYS A 210 -19.78 -0.22 14.22
C LYS A 210 -19.40 -0.72 15.60
N ALA A 211 -18.85 -1.92 15.72
CA ALA A 211 -18.48 -2.48 17.01
C ALA A 211 -17.36 -1.69 17.70
N ILE A 212 -16.42 -1.14 16.94
CA ILE A 212 -15.39 -0.24 17.46
C ILE A 212 -16.03 1.08 17.92
N GLN A 213 -16.86 1.71 17.09
CA GLN A 213 -17.51 2.99 17.42
C GLN A 213 -18.53 2.90 18.55
N ASP A 214 -19.10 1.72 18.82
CA ASP A 214 -19.95 1.48 20.00
C ASP A 214 -19.14 1.56 21.32
N VAL A 215 -17.82 1.36 21.26
CA VAL A 215 -16.89 1.44 22.40
C VAL A 215 -16.13 2.75 22.45
N ASP A 216 -15.69 3.22 21.28
CA ASP A 216 -14.94 4.44 21.07
C ASP A 216 -15.67 5.33 20.04
N PRO A 217 -16.59 6.21 20.49
CA PRO A 217 -17.37 7.07 19.61
C PRO A 217 -16.53 8.07 18.80
N ASP A 218 -15.31 8.36 19.21
CA ASP A 218 -14.40 9.27 18.51
C ASP A 218 -13.48 8.54 17.52
N ALA A 219 -13.60 7.21 17.40
CA ALA A 219 -12.78 6.38 16.53
C ALA A 219 -12.94 6.71 15.05
N MET A 220 -11.85 7.07 14.37
CA MET A 220 -11.80 7.06 12.92
C MET A 220 -11.59 5.62 12.43
N ILE A 221 -12.44 5.17 11.53
CA ILE A 221 -12.36 3.85 10.91
C ILE A 221 -11.68 3.98 9.55
N TRP A 222 -10.49 3.44 9.45
CA TRP A 222 -9.72 3.43 8.20
C TRP A 222 -10.11 2.20 7.40
N ILE A 223 -10.40 2.42 6.14
CA ILE A 223 -10.83 1.37 5.21
C ILE A 223 -9.92 1.35 3.99
N GLU A 224 -9.55 0.16 3.61
CA GLU A 224 -8.72 -0.10 2.44
C GLU A 224 -9.53 -0.68 1.28
N PRO A 225 -9.07 -0.48 0.03
CA PRO A 225 -9.58 -1.26 -1.09
C PRO A 225 -9.16 -2.72 -0.94
N SER A 226 -9.96 -3.63 -1.51
CA SER A 226 -9.47 -5.01 -1.69
C SER A 226 -8.23 -5.01 -2.58
N ILE A 227 -7.18 -5.74 -2.18
CA ILE A 227 -6.08 -6.05 -3.09
C ILE A 227 -6.66 -6.82 -4.24
N ASN A 228 -6.75 -6.17 -5.35
CA ASN A 228 -7.15 -6.81 -6.59
C ASN A 228 -6.07 -6.61 -7.65
N LEU A 229 -6.11 -7.48 -8.66
CA LEU A 229 -5.15 -7.42 -9.75
C LEU A 229 -5.20 -6.09 -10.52
N ASN A 230 -6.27 -5.30 -10.37
CA ASN A 230 -6.39 -3.98 -10.99
C ASN A 230 -5.53 -2.94 -10.29
N TYR A 231 -5.47 -2.96 -8.96
CA TYR A 231 -4.59 -2.07 -8.19
C TYR A 231 -3.11 -2.47 -8.33
N THR A 232 -2.84 -3.77 -8.38
CA THR A 232 -1.49 -4.30 -8.46
C THR A 232 -0.79 -4.01 -9.79
N PHE A 233 -1.53 -3.87 -10.91
CA PHE A 233 -0.97 -3.75 -12.26
C PHE A 233 -1.28 -2.44 -12.97
N GLY A 234 -1.77 -1.42 -12.25
CA GLY A 234 -2.08 -0.10 -12.80
C GLY A 234 -3.45 -0.01 -13.50
N PRO A 235 -3.73 1.12 -14.17
CA PRO A 235 -5.04 1.36 -14.77
C PRO A 235 -5.45 0.25 -15.72
N GLY A 236 -6.51 -0.46 -15.36
CA GLY A 236 -7.01 -1.59 -16.12
C GLY A 236 -6.42 -2.95 -15.77
N GLY A 237 -5.29 -3.03 -15.05
CA GLY A 237 -4.68 -4.27 -14.57
C GLY A 237 -4.71 -5.44 -15.56
N LEU A 238 -4.60 -6.68 -15.07
CA LEU A 238 -4.75 -7.90 -15.89
C LEU A 238 -6.17 -8.10 -16.44
N THR A 239 -7.16 -7.45 -15.84
CA THR A 239 -8.59 -7.66 -16.16
C THR A 239 -9.19 -6.52 -16.99
N GLY A 240 -8.39 -5.52 -17.39
CA GLY A 240 -8.85 -4.40 -18.21
C GLY A 240 -9.96 -3.54 -17.56
N GLY A 241 -10.01 -3.50 -16.24
CA GLY A 241 -11.03 -2.72 -15.50
C GLY A 241 -12.38 -3.41 -15.33
N LEU A 242 -12.54 -4.63 -15.81
CA LEU A 242 -13.80 -5.39 -15.76
C LEU A 242 -14.27 -5.75 -14.33
N MET A 243 -13.45 -5.55 -13.32
CA MET A 243 -13.73 -5.88 -11.93
C MET A 243 -13.68 -4.67 -10.97
N GLN A 244 -13.64 -3.46 -11.49
CA GLN A 244 -13.75 -2.28 -10.64
C GLN A 244 -15.20 -2.04 -10.26
N THR A 245 -15.49 -2.25 -9.00
CA THR A 245 -16.78 -1.92 -8.43
C THR A 245 -16.62 -0.83 -7.40
N ALA A 246 -17.45 0.20 -7.57
CA ALA A 246 -17.47 1.29 -6.63
C ALA A 246 -18.16 0.84 -5.34
N MET A 247 -17.39 0.71 -4.26
CA MET A 247 -17.93 0.51 -2.93
C MET A 247 -18.59 1.80 -2.46
N LYS A 248 -19.79 1.70 -1.92
CA LYS A 248 -20.45 2.82 -1.24
C LYS A 248 -19.85 2.99 0.15
N ARG A 249 -20.00 4.21 0.67
CA ARG A 249 -19.63 4.52 2.06
C ARG A 249 -20.25 3.52 3.03
N PRO A 250 -19.49 2.95 3.96
CA PRO A 250 -20.03 2.11 5.03
C PRO A 250 -21.03 2.88 5.90
N GLU A 251 -22.14 2.23 6.26
CA GLU A 251 -23.14 2.79 7.15
C GLU A 251 -22.73 2.57 8.61
N LEU A 252 -22.10 3.58 9.20
CA LEU A 252 -21.59 3.57 10.56
C LEU A 252 -22.37 4.52 11.47
N PRO A 253 -22.36 4.31 12.81
CA PRO A 253 -22.96 5.24 13.77
C PRO A 253 -22.43 6.67 13.64
N TYR A 254 -21.12 6.81 13.39
CA TYR A 254 -20.46 8.08 13.15
C TYR A 254 -19.86 8.10 11.73
N PRO A 255 -20.69 8.36 10.70
CA PRO A 255 -20.30 8.18 9.31
C PRO A 255 -19.23 9.19 8.85
N ASP A 256 -19.05 10.32 9.53
CA ASP A 256 -18.02 11.30 9.19
C ASP A 256 -16.62 10.91 9.70
N GLN A 257 -16.53 9.84 10.47
CA GLN A 257 -15.28 9.27 11.00
C GLN A 257 -14.81 8.06 10.18
N VAL A 258 -14.88 8.14 8.87
CA VAL A 258 -14.35 7.14 7.94
C VAL A 258 -13.22 7.76 7.15
N VAL A 259 -12.12 7.06 7.01
CA VAL A 259 -10.92 7.47 6.26
C VAL A 259 -10.63 6.45 5.18
N TRP A 260 -10.38 6.90 3.96
CA TRP A 260 -9.89 6.08 2.87
C TRP A 260 -8.37 5.95 2.93
N ALA A 261 -7.85 4.72 3.00
CA ALA A 261 -6.44 4.44 3.21
C ALA A 261 -5.88 3.46 2.16
N PRO A 262 -5.77 3.84 0.87
CA PRO A 262 -5.26 2.96 -0.16
C PRO A 262 -3.75 2.75 -0.04
N HIS A 263 -3.28 1.57 -0.48
CA HIS A 263 -1.87 1.22 -0.63
C HIS A 263 -1.49 1.14 -2.10
N TRP A 264 -0.26 1.48 -2.45
CA TRP A 264 0.22 1.36 -3.82
C TRP A 264 1.74 1.30 -3.94
N TYR A 265 2.23 0.32 -4.72
CA TYR A 265 3.64 0.05 -4.95
C TYR A 265 3.93 -0.18 -6.44
N PRO A 266 3.95 0.87 -7.29
CA PRO A 266 3.99 0.71 -8.75
C PRO A 266 5.32 0.13 -9.27
N ASP A 267 6.43 0.39 -8.59
CA ASP A 267 7.77 -0.04 -9.00
C ASP A 267 8.30 -1.21 -8.18
N MET A 268 7.54 -1.66 -7.21
CA MET A 268 8.01 -2.62 -6.23
C MET A 268 7.67 -4.05 -6.53
N TYR A 269 6.49 -4.24 -7.10
CA TYR A 269 6.09 -5.60 -7.28
C TYR A 269 6.93 -6.25 -8.34
N PRO A 270 7.45 -7.42 -8.01
CA PRO A 270 8.28 -8.20 -8.91
C PRO A 270 7.65 -8.37 -10.28
N PHE A 271 6.35 -8.21 -10.40
CA PHE A 271 5.66 -8.28 -11.68
C PHE A 271 6.08 -7.20 -12.68
N VAL A 272 6.45 -6.01 -12.22
CA VAL A 272 7.05 -5.01 -13.12
C VAL A 272 8.48 -5.42 -13.50
N SER A 273 9.17 -6.07 -12.59
CA SER A 273 10.47 -6.70 -12.84
C SER A 273 10.36 -8.03 -13.59
N PHE A 274 9.25 -8.78 -13.42
CA PHE A 274 9.00 -10.07 -14.07
C PHE A 274 8.77 -9.98 -15.56
N VAL A 275 8.22 -8.87 -16.03
CA VAL A 275 7.91 -8.66 -17.45
C VAL A 275 9.08 -7.98 -18.17
N ARG A 276 10.05 -7.45 -17.44
CA ARG A 276 11.23 -6.80 -18.01
C ARG A 276 12.48 -7.63 -17.79
N THR A 277 13.31 -7.71 -18.83
CA THR A 277 14.66 -8.27 -18.71
C THR A 277 15.37 -7.61 -17.53
N PRO A 278 16.07 -8.39 -16.67
CA PRO A 278 16.88 -7.83 -15.61
C PRO A 278 17.84 -6.80 -16.21
N ARG A 279 17.71 -5.56 -15.78
CA ARG A 279 18.63 -4.50 -16.16
C ARG A 279 18.87 -3.62 -14.96
N ASN A 280 20.03 -3.04 -14.94
CA ASN A 280 20.34 -2.05 -13.95
C ASN A 280 19.58 -0.77 -14.28
N PHE A 281 18.86 -0.26 -13.31
CA PHE A 281 18.26 1.07 -13.39
C PHE A 281 19.32 2.13 -13.17
N THR A 282 19.22 3.23 -13.93
CA THR A 282 20.05 4.41 -13.67
C THR A 282 19.19 5.55 -13.11
N PRO A 283 19.77 6.49 -12.37
CA PRO A 283 19.04 7.68 -11.91
C PRO A 283 18.39 8.44 -13.06
N GLU A 284 19.04 8.51 -14.23
CA GLU A 284 18.54 9.17 -15.42
C GLU A 284 17.29 8.50 -16.00
N GLU A 285 17.20 7.18 -15.92
CA GLU A 285 16.02 6.45 -16.40
C GLU A 285 14.82 6.62 -15.47
N VAL A 286 15.06 6.65 -14.17
CA VAL A 286 13.97 6.67 -13.17
C VAL A 286 13.50 8.09 -12.84
N ARG A 287 14.29 9.13 -13.09
CA ARG A 287 13.94 10.53 -12.78
C ARG A 287 12.68 11.04 -13.48
N TYR A 288 12.30 10.42 -14.60
CA TYR A 288 11.10 10.78 -15.35
C TYR A 288 9.84 10.03 -14.90
N ARG A 289 9.95 9.20 -13.86
CA ARG A 289 8.80 8.48 -13.35
C ARG A 289 7.83 9.43 -12.67
N ASP A 290 6.63 9.48 -13.21
CA ASP A 290 5.54 10.29 -12.66
C ASP A 290 4.51 9.38 -12.00
N TYR A 291 4.37 9.52 -10.68
CA TYR A 291 3.42 8.75 -9.89
C TYR A 291 2.09 9.48 -9.66
N GLU A 292 2.04 10.79 -9.98
CA GLU A 292 0.87 11.61 -9.72
C GLU A 292 -0.42 11.07 -10.35
N PRO A 293 -0.45 10.64 -11.64
CA PRO A 293 -1.69 10.14 -12.24
C PRO A 293 -2.26 8.91 -11.54
N GLY A 294 -1.40 7.98 -11.12
CA GLY A 294 -1.81 6.77 -10.40
C GLY A 294 -2.36 7.08 -9.01
N ILE A 295 -1.65 7.92 -8.26
CA ILE A 295 -2.06 8.35 -6.92
C ILE A 295 -3.36 9.16 -7.02
N ALA A 296 -3.44 10.12 -7.94
CA ALA A 296 -4.64 10.93 -8.15
C ALA A 296 -5.88 10.06 -8.45
N GLN A 297 -5.72 9.02 -9.28
CA GLN A 297 -6.81 8.10 -9.57
C GLN A 297 -7.32 7.38 -8.31
N MET A 298 -6.41 6.91 -7.46
CA MET A 298 -6.80 6.24 -6.21
C MET A 298 -7.42 7.20 -5.21
N MET A 299 -6.86 8.41 -5.10
CA MET A 299 -7.35 9.43 -4.18
C MET A 299 -8.66 10.08 -4.64
N SER A 300 -9.03 9.99 -5.92
CA SER A 300 -10.33 10.44 -6.42
C SER A 300 -11.49 9.47 -6.09
N TYR A 301 -11.19 8.26 -5.67
CA TYR A 301 -12.21 7.25 -5.35
C TYR A 301 -13.21 7.72 -4.28
N PRO A 302 -12.80 8.37 -3.16
CA PRO A 302 -13.73 8.93 -2.19
C PRO A 302 -14.75 9.90 -2.77
N GLU A 303 -14.33 10.78 -3.68
CA GLU A 303 -15.23 11.79 -4.29
C GLU A 303 -16.35 11.14 -5.09
N HIS A 304 -16.04 10.05 -5.80
CA HIS A 304 -16.98 9.41 -6.72
C HIS A 304 -17.86 8.35 -6.07
N SER A 305 -17.40 7.72 -4.99
CA SER A 305 -18.01 6.50 -4.45
C SER A 305 -18.30 6.56 -2.95
N LEU A 306 -17.43 7.18 -2.16
CA LEU A 306 -17.51 7.15 -0.70
C LEU A 306 -18.11 8.42 -0.09
N GLY A 307 -18.54 9.40 -0.91
CA GLY A 307 -19.18 10.62 -0.42
C GLY A 307 -18.20 11.64 0.16
N ASN A 308 -17.01 11.77 -0.44
CA ASN A 308 -16.01 12.79 -0.09
C ASN A 308 -15.50 12.70 1.35
N ILE A 309 -15.10 11.49 1.77
CA ILE A 309 -14.44 11.24 3.06
C ILE A 309 -12.97 11.63 3.02
N PRO A 310 -12.33 11.91 4.18
CA PRO A 310 -10.89 12.09 4.25
C PRO A 310 -10.12 10.91 3.65
N ALA A 311 -8.97 11.21 3.06
CA ALA A 311 -8.10 10.19 2.50
C ALA A 311 -6.66 10.39 2.95
N VAL A 312 -6.00 9.28 3.30
CA VAL A 312 -4.59 9.20 3.65
C VAL A 312 -4.00 8.07 2.82
N PHE A 313 -2.85 8.28 2.21
CA PHE A 313 -2.15 7.22 1.49
C PHE A 313 -1.56 6.26 2.53
N GLY A 314 -2.25 5.13 2.72
CA GLY A 314 -2.07 4.25 3.89
C GLY A 314 -0.73 3.53 3.89
N GLU A 315 -0.22 3.17 2.70
CA GLU A 315 1.08 2.52 2.62
C GLU A 315 1.70 2.71 1.23
N PHE A 316 2.99 3.02 1.21
CA PHE A 316 3.84 3.04 0.02
C PHE A 316 5.30 2.90 0.42
N GLY A 317 6.14 2.45 -0.50
CA GLY A 317 7.57 2.35 -0.26
C GLY A 317 8.31 1.90 -1.52
N LEU A 318 9.62 1.77 -1.42
CA LEU A 318 10.49 1.35 -2.51
C LEU A 318 11.65 0.50 -1.99
N PHE A 319 12.13 -0.41 -2.81
CA PHE A 319 13.29 -1.25 -2.50
C PHE A 319 14.57 -0.43 -2.38
N PHE A 320 15.38 -0.73 -1.37
CA PHE A 320 16.72 -0.19 -1.23
C PHE A 320 17.79 -1.07 -1.87
N ASP A 321 17.43 -2.20 -2.41
CA ASP A 321 18.32 -3.14 -3.10
C ASP A 321 18.19 -3.12 -4.64
N PHE A 322 17.66 -2.05 -5.22
CA PHE A 322 17.65 -1.87 -6.68
C PHE A 322 19.06 -2.08 -7.25
N ASN A 323 19.17 -2.83 -8.35
CA ASN A 323 20.43 -3.23 -8.99
C ASN A 323 21.29 -4.22 -8.17
N GLY A 324 20.75 -4.71 -7.05
CA GLY A 324 21.45 -5.53 -6.07
C GLY A 324 22.05 -4.70 -4.94
N ILE A 325 22.00 -5.24 -3.73
CA ILE A 325 22.34 -4.51 -2.50
C ILE A 325 23.78 -3.95 -2.51
N GLU A 326 24.75 -4.66 -3.06
CA GLU A 326 26.14 -4.21 -3.11
C GLU A 326 26.31 -2.96 -3.98
N GLN A 327 25.65 -2.93 -5.15
CA GLN A 327 25.66 -1.76 -6.02
C GLN A 327 24.87 -0.62 -5.41
N ALA A 328 23.66 -0.88 -4.89
CA ALA A 328 22.84 0.13 -4.25
C ALA A 328 23.60 0.84 -3.11
N ARG A 329 24.31 0.09 -2.27
CA ARG A 329 25.17 0.66 -1.20
C ARG A 329 26.32 1.49 -1.77
N ALA A 330 27.02 0.97 -2.76
CA ALA A 330 28.15 1.66 -3.40
C ALA A 330 27.73 3.01 -4.03
N GLU A 331 26.51 3.09 -4.52
CA GLU A 331 25.90 4.27 -5.14
C GLU A 331 25.03 5.09 -4.17
N ASN A 332 25.14 4.82 -2.86
CA ASN A 332 24.35 5.50 -1.82
C ASN A 332 22.84 5.52 -2.11
N TYR A 333 22.32 4.40 -2.60
CA TYR A 333 20.89 4.19 -2.88
C TYR A 333 20.26 5.22 -3.82
N ILE A 334 21.02 5.80 -4.73
CA ILE A 334 20.61 6.94 -5.54
C ILE A 334 19.34 6.65 -6.37
N VAL A 335 19.18 5.44 -6.89
CA VAL A 335 17.98 5.06 -7.67
C VAL A 335 16.73 5.14 -6.79
N THR A 336 16.77 4.54 -5.61
CA THR A 336 15.68 4.59 -4.64
C THR A 336 15.42 6.02 -4.18
N THR A 337 16.47 6.81 -3.95
CA THR A 337 16.37 8.22 -3.53
C THR A 337 15.59 9.05 -4.55
N VAL A 338 15.91 8.90 -5.84
CA VAL A 338 15.19 9.60 -6.94
C VAL A 338 13.73 9.16 -7.02
N LEU A 339 13.48 7.85 -6.93
CA LEU A 339 12.12 7.31 -6.97
C LEU A 339 11.27 7.76 -5.76
N LEU A 340 11.86 7.75 -4.56
CA LEU A 340 11.19 8.27 -3.35
C LEU A 340 10.89 9.76 -3.48
N ASN A 341 11.84 10.55 -3.99
CA ASN A 341 11.59 11.96 -4.26
C ASN A 341 10.37 12.15 -5.17
N ASN A 342 10.31 11.43 -6.29
CA ASN A 342 9.19 11.52 -7.23
C ASN A 342 7.85 11.14 -6.58
N TYR A 343 7.88 10.15 -5.69
CA TYR A 343 6.72 9.75 -4.91
C TYR A 343 6.24 10.86 -3.99
N PHE A 344 7.15 11.40 -3.20
CA PHE A 344 6.83 12.47 -2.25
C PHE A 344 6.35 13.73 -2.96
N GLU A 345 6.97 14.10 -4.09
CA GLU A 345 6.51 15.25 -4.87
C GLU A 345 5.09 15.08 -5.42
N ALA A 346 4.76 13.88 -5.88
CA ALA A 346 3.40 13.58 -6.33
C ALA A 346 2.38 13.69 -5.18
N LEU A 347 2.71 13.14 -4.01
CA LEU A 347 1.86 13.25 -2.82
C LEU A 347 1.73 14.69 -2.31
N GLU A 348 2.79 15.49 -2.40
CA GLU A 348 2.77 16.91 -2.07
C GLU A 348 1.88 17.71 -3.02
N ARG A 349 2.03 17.53 -4.33
CA ARG A 349 1.17 18.19 -5.34
C ARG A 349 -0.30 17.85 -5.17
N LEU A 350 -0.60 16.63 -4.77
CA LEU A 350 -1.96 16.17 -4.49
C LEU A 350 -2.44 16.53 -3.08
N ASN A 351 -1.55 17.09 -2.25
CA ASN A 351 -1.83 17.46 -0.87
C ASN A 351 -2.40 16.32 -0.03
N VAL A 352 -1.79 15.15 -0.13
CA VAL A 352 -2.25 13.91 0.48
C VAL A 352 -1.40 13.56 1.70
N GLY A 353 -2.06 13.23 2.81
CA GLY A 353 -1.43 12.59 3.98
C GLY A 353 -0.93 11.19 3.61
N ARG A 354 0.18 10.76 4.26
CA ARG A 354 0.89 9.55 3.83
C ARG A 354 1.59 8.82 4.96
N LEU A 355 1.66 7.48 4.84
CA LEU A 355 2.43 6.60 5.72
C LEU A 355 3.39 5.78 4.86
N MET A 356 4.68 5.87 5.15
CA MET A 356 5.70 5.16 4.37
C MET A 356 6.03 3.81 5.00
N TRP A 357 6.01 2.76 4.21
CA TRP A 357 6.53 1.45 4.54
C TRP A 357 8.00 1.35 4.09
N ASN A 358 9.07 1.17 4.97
CA ASN A 358 8.86 1.05 6.40
C ASN A 358 10.08 1.57 7.20
N TYR A 359 9.97 1.51 8.50
CA TYR A 359 11.10 1.61 9.42
C TYR A 359 11.23 0.27 10.15
N ASN A 360 12.22 -0.54 9.78
CA ASN A 360 12.49 -1.83 10.39
C ASN A 360 13.95 -1.91 10.86
N PRO A 361 14.24 -1.66 12.15
CA PRO A 361 15.60 -1.72 12.69
C PRO A 361 16.14 -3.15 12.84
N GLU A 362 15.30 -4.17 12.66
CA GLU A 362 15.68 -5.59 12.76
C GLU A 362 15.99 -6.21 11.38
N ASN A 363 16.08 -5.40 10.30
CA ASN A 363 16.44 -5.88 8.98
C ASN A 363 17.87 -6.46 8.94
N ASP A 364 18.17 -7.27 7.93
CA ASP A 364 19.53 -7.80 7.73
C ASP A 364 19.98 -7.72 6.26
N TRP A 365 21.31 -7.84 6.05
CA TRP A 365 21.90 -7.72 4.72
C TRP A 365 21.57 -8.88 3.78
N GLN A 366 21.14 -10.01 4.30
CA GLN A 366 20.85 -11.20 3.51
C GLN A 366 19.39 -11.28 3.07
N TYR A 367 18.47 -10.85 3.94
CA TYR A 367 17.04 -11.06 3.76
C TYR A 367 16.20 -9.77 3.83
N GLY A 368 16.87 -8.60 3.85
CA GLY A 368 16.18 -7.32 3.92
C GLY A 368 15.34 -7.17 5.19
N ASP A 369 14.08 -6.84 5.05
CA ASP A 369 13.15 -6.61 6.16
C ASP A 369 12.73 -7.88 6.92
N LEU A 370 13.32 -9.03 6.61
CA LEU A 370 12.96 -10.35 7.14
C LEU A 370 11.51 -10.75 6.83
N TRP A 371 10.94 -10.12 5.82
CA TRP A 371 9.56 -10.27 5.41
C TRP A 371 9.44 -10.12 3.88
N ASN A 372 8.65 -10.97 3.26
CA ASN A 372 8.14 -10.85 1.88
C ASN A 372 9.20 -10.61 0.79
N HIS A 373 10.46 -10.95 1.00
CA HIS A 373 11.60 -10.61 0.12
C HIS A 373 11.81 -9.11 -0.09
N GLU A 374 11.42 -8.32 0.86
CA GLU A 374 11.50 -6.89 0.79
C GLU A 374 12.75 -6.37 1.49
N ASP A 375 13.28 -5.27 0.99
CA ASP A 375 14.28 -4.43 1.61
C ASP A 375 13.86 -2.98 1.44
N LEU A 376 12.83 -2.59 2.20
CA LEU A 376 12.18 -1.28 2.12
C LEU A 376 12.48 -0.38 3.30
N SER A 377 13.13 -0.91 4.32
CA SER A 377 13.43 -0.12 5.50
C SER A 377 14.28 1.10 5.17
N ILE A 378 13.89 2.27 5.67
CA ILE A 378 14.66 3.51 5.57
C ILE A 378 15.93 3.52 6.43
N ILE A 379 16.15 2.48 7.22
CA ILE A 379 17.37 2.26 8.00
C ILE A 379 18.03 0.97 7.56
N ASP A 380 19.36 0.96 7.49
CA ASP A 380 20.11 -0.25 7.16
C ASP A 380 20.39 -1.10 8.41
N PRO A 381 20.88 -2.36 8.25
CA PRO A 381 21.22 -3.22 9.38
C PRO A 381 22.33 -2.67 10.32
N ASP A 382 23.12 -1.72 9.85
CA ASP A 382 24.16 -1.07 10.65
C ASP A 382 23.64 0.19 11.38
N GLY A 383 22.34 0.52 11.22
CA GLY A 383 21.68 1.66 11.86
C GLY A 383 21.85 2.99 11.12
N ASN A 384 22.27 2.98 9.86
CA ASN A 384 22.37 4.19 9.05
C ASN A 384 21.10 4.43 8.25
N TRP A 385 20.71 5.70 8.12
CA TRP A 385 19.58 6.07 7.28
C TRP A 385 19.89 5.87 5.79
N ARG A 386 18.90 5.47 5.01
CA ARG A 386 19.00 5.24 3.56
C ARG A 386 18.06 6.18 2.79
N GLY A 387 18.58 6.74 1.68
CA GLY A 387 17.77 7.54 0.74
C GLY A 387 17.16 8.81 1.30
N GLU A 388 17.77 9.38 2.35
CA GLU A 388 17.24 10.52 3.12
C GLU A 388 16.90 11.74 2.25
N ASP A 389 17.69 12.02 1.21
CA ASP A 389 17.46 13.16 0.31
C ASP A 389 16.15 13.04 -0.47
N GLY A 390 15.59 11.83 -0.57
CA GLY A 390 14.29 11.58 -1.17
C GLY A 390 13.11 11.78 -0.23
N TRP A 391 13.23 11.38 1.05
CA TRP A 391 12.10 11.31 1.97
C TRP A 391 12.17 12.25 3.18
N GLN A 392 13.35 12.70 3.62
CA GLN A 392 13.46 13.74 4.65
C GLN A 392 13.14 15.10 4.05
N ARG A 393 11.92 15.54 4.18
CA ARG A 393 11.38 16.74 3.53
C ARG A 393 10.69 17.64 4.54
N PRO A 394 10.72 18.96 4.34
CA PRO A 394 9.87 19.84 5.12
C PRO A 394 8.39 19.48 4.91
N HIS A 395 7.61 19.54 5.99
CA HIS A 395 6.16 19.31 5.93
C HIS A 395 5.48 19.89 7.18
N PRO A 396 4.20 20.23 7.11
CA PRO A 396 3.45 20.64 8.29
C PRO A 396 3.11 19.44 9.17
N ASN A 397 3.46 19.52 10.45
CA ASN A 397 2.97 18.62 11.50
C ASN A 397 1.57 19.00 11.96
N ALA A 398 1.26 20.31 11.98
CA ALA A 398 -0.05 20.84 12.27
C ALA A 398 -0.30 22.12 11.48
N LEU A 399 -1.54 22.33 11.07
CA LEU A 399 -1.97 23.50 10.33
C LEU A 399 -2.98 24.32 11.14
N ALA A 400 -2.75 25.61 11.26
CA ALA A 400 -3.73 26.59 11.75
C ALA A 400 -4.82 26.87 10.69
N GLY A 401 -5.21 25.85 9.93
CA GLY A 401 -6.15 26.01 8.83
C GLY A 401 -6.30 24.78 7.95
N LYS A 402 -6.75 25.01 6.72
CA LYS A 402 -6.87 23.97 5.68
C LYS A 402 -5.69 24.07 4.71
N PRO A 403 -5.07 22.95 4.35
CA PRO A 403 -4.01 22.94 3.34
C PRO A 403 -4.58 23.39 1.99
N VAL A 404 -3.81 24.19 1.25
CA VAL A 404 -4.11 24.64 -0.11
C VAL A 404 -3.11 24.02 -1.08
N SER A 405 -1.81 24.17 -0.82
CA SER A 405 -0.75 23.54 -1.59
C SER A 405 0.52 23.39 -0.76
N MET A 406 1.32 22.40 -1.11
CA MET A 406 2.61 22.14 -0.52
C MET A 406 3.57 21.62 -1.58
N HIS A 407 4.82 22.07 -1.56
CA HIS A 407 5.84 21.60 -2.47
C HIS A 407 7.25 21.79 -1.89
N PHE A 408 8.13 20.80 -2.12
CA PHE A 408 9.55 20.88 -1.83
C PHE A 408 10.38 20.40 -3.00
N TYR A 409 11.38 21.18 -3.41
CA TYR A 409 12.36 20.82 -4.44
C TYR A 409 13.64 20.30 -3.80
N SER A 410 13.84 18.99 -3.81
CA SER A 410 15.05 18.36 -3.27
C SER A 410 16.24 18.45 -4.22
N ASP A 411 17.43 18.04 -3.77
CA ASP A 411 18.64 18.00 -4.59
C ASP A 411 18.56 17.01 -5.78
N VAL A 412 17.65 16.04 -5.68
CA VAL A 412 17.41 15.04 -6.74
C VAL A 412 16.20 15.35 -7.61
N HIS A 413 15.55 16.51 -7.40
CA HIS A 413 14.46 16.95 -8.25
C HIS A 413 14.90 17.08 -9.70
N TYR A 414 14.07 16.59 -10.62
CA TYR A 414 14.31 16.78 -12.04
C TYR A 414 13.59 18.03 -12.55
N PHE A 415 14.38 19.03 -12.94
CA PHE A 415 13.88 20.21 -13.63
C PHE A 415 13.74 19.93 -15.12
N ASP A 416 12.52 20.11 -15.63
CA ASP A 416 12.24 19.98 -17.05
C ASP A 416 12.58 21.29 -17.78
N PRO A 417 13.66 21.33 -18.58
CA PRO A 417 14.06 22.53 -19.26
C PRO A 417 13.04 22.99 -20.31
N GLU A 418 12.16 22.10 -20.79
CA GLU A 418 11.11 22.45 -21.73
C GLU A 418 9.97 23.23 -21.09
N LYS A 419 9.74 23.02 -19.79
CA LYS A 419 8.76 23.78 -18.99
C LYS A 419 9.28 25.13 -18.54
N GLY A 420 10.57 25.41 -18.75
CA GLY A 420 11.20 26.66 -18.32
C GLY A 420 11.25 26.83 -16.80
N GLU A 421 11.30 25.75 -16.06
CA GLU A 421 11.38 25.77 -14.60
C GLU A 421 12.69 26.42 -14.16
N VAL A 422 12.59 27.29 -13.15
CA VAL A 422 13.74 27.86 -12.46
C VAL A 422 14.11 26.94 -11.32
N ASN A 423 15.38 26.59 -11.18
CA ASN A 423 15.85 25.67 -10.14
C ASN A 423 15.92 26.34 -8.75
N PRO A 424 14.88 26.19 -7.90
CA PRO A 424 14.89 26.62 -6.51
C PRO A 424 15.21 25.45 -5.56
N VAL A 425 16.24 24.66 -5.86
CA VAL A 425 16.66 23.53 -5.02
C VAL A 425 16.74 23.95 -3.55
N GLY A 426 16.17 23.13 -2.69
CA GLY A 426 16.05 23.40 -1.25
C GLY A 426 14.96 24.42 -0.92
N GLU A 427 14.08 24.76 -1.86
CA GLU A 427 12.91 25.57 -1.57
C GLU A 427 11.70 24.73 -1.18
N PHE A 428 11.07 25.11 -0.10
CA PHE A 428 9.77 24.59 0.35
C PHE A 428 8.75 25.74 0.35
N GLU A 429 7.59 25.49 -0.21
CA GLU A 429 6.44 26.39 -0.16
C GLU A 429 5.23 25.67 0.42
N LEU A 430 4.59 26.30 1.39
CA LEU A 430 3.31 25.86 1.96
C LEU A 430 2.30 26.99 1.86
N LYS A 431 1.11 26.67 1.33
CA LYS A 431 -0.06 27.54 1.36
C LYS A 431 -1.18 26.89 2.15
N TYR A 432 -1.82 27.66 3.01
CA TYR A 432 -2.98 27.20 3.76
C TYR A 432 -3.99 28.35 3.98
N ALA A 433 -5.27 27.97 4.03
CA ALA A 433 -6.35 28.91 4.34
C ALA A 433 -6.64 28.86 5.85
N ALA A 434 -6.55 30.02 6.52
CA ALA A 434 -6.70 30.12 7.96
C ALA A 434 -8.03 29.56 8.48
N LYS A 435 -7.98 29.04 9.68
CA LYS A 435 -9.12 28.70 10.52
C LYS A 435 -8.96 29.45 11.83
N GLU A 436 -10.06 29.92 12.40
CA GLU A 436 -10.05 30.57 13.72
C GLU A 436 -9.41 29.64 14.76
N THR A 437 -8.19 29.95 15.18
CA THR A 437 -7.43 29.22 16.18
C THR A 437 -6.25 30.04 16.66
N ALA A 438 -5.96 29.97 17.97
CA ALA A 438 -4.76 30.58 18.57
C ALA A 438 -3.50 29.72 18.37
N ALA A 439 -3.63 28.50 17.88
CA ALA A 439 -2.52 27.60 17.66
C ALA A 439 -1.73 27.99 16.41
N PRO A 440 -0.39 27.84 16.41
CA PRO A 440 0.43 28.08 15.21
C PRO A 440 0.27 26.96 14.17
N THR A 441 0.68 27.26 12.94
CA THR A 441 1.08 26.22 11.98
C THR A 441 2.48 25.76 12.36
N GLU A 442 2.66 24.45 12.51
CA GLU A 442 3.91 23.79 12.88
C GLU A 442 4.50 23.10 11.64
N ILE A 443 5.69 23.52 11.23
CA ILE A 443 6.37 22.99 10.05
C ILE A 443 7.68 22.34 10.50
N TYR A 444 7.80 21.04 10.24
CA TYR A 444 9.07 20.33 10.38
C TYR A 444 10.04 20.80 9.32
N VAL A 445 11.25 21.23 9.73
CA VAL A 445 12.32 21.73 8.86
C VAL A 445 13.57 20.91 9.13
N PRO A 446 13.80 19.82 8.40
CA PRO A 446 14.90 18.89 8.69
C PRO A 446 16.26 19.56 8.51
N ALA A 447 17.10 19.51 9.55
CA ALA A 447 18.45 20.10 9.54
C ALA A 447 19.32 19.54 8.40
N ARG A 448 19.07 18.29 7.98
CA ARG A 448 19.74 17.68 6.82
C ARG A 448 19.52 18.48 5.54
N GLN A 449 18.31 18.98 5.32
CA GLN A 449 17.99 19.78 4.13
C GLN A 449 18.53 21.22 4.22
N TYR A 450 18.83 21.69 5.43
CA TYR A 450 19.25 23.07 5.69
C TYR A 450 20.47 23.14 6.63
N PRO A 451 21.60 22.50 6.26
CA PRO A 451 22.77 22.37 7.14
C PRO A 451 23.39 23.72 7.52
N ASP A 452 23.27 24.74 6.65
CA ASP A 452 23.80 26.08 6.85
C ASP A 452 22.73 27.09 7.33
N GLY A 453 21.58 26.58 7.81
CA GLY A 453 20.41 27.38 8.14
C GLY A 453 19.52 27.65 6.95
N PHE A 454 18.50 28.48 7.15
CA PHE A 454 17.50 28.76 6.12
C PHE A 454 16.86 30.13 6.27
N PHE A 455 16.47 30.70 5.12
CA PHE A 455 15.65 31.88 5.05
C PHE A 455 14.17 31.52 5.10
N VAL A 456 13.36 32.36 5.74
CA VAL A 456 11.90 32.24 5.77
C VAL A 456 11.25 33.53 5.30
N TRP A 457 10.35 33.38 4.36
CA TRP A 457 9.41 34.41 3.96
C TRP A 457 8.00 33.98 4.32
N VAL A 458 7.19 34.91 4.79
CA VAL A 458 5.77 34.69 5.06
C VAL A 458 4.96 35.85 4.51
N SER A 459 3.78 35.56 3.98
CA SER A 459 2.87 36.58 3.47
C SER A 459 2.46 37.55 4.57
N ASP A 460 2.21 37.02 5.77
CA ASP A 460 1.91 37.80 6.96
C ASP A 460 2.22 37.01 8.24
N GLY A 461 2.14 37.69 9.42
CA GLY A 461 2.38 37.09 10.71
C GLY A 461 3.86 36.99 11.11
N ARG A 462 4.15 36.15 12.11
CA ARG A 462 5.50 35.97 12.67
C ARG A 462 5.90 34.51 12.71
N CYS A 463 7.21 34.27 12.61
CA CYS A 463 7.79 32.93 12.74
C CYS A 463 8.71 32.82 13.97
N VAL A 464 8.74 31.65 14.57
CA VAL A 464 9.69 31.23 15.61
C VAL A 464 10.20 29.84 15.23
N TYR A 465 11.50 29.61 15.37
CA TYR A 465 12.08 28.29 15.12
C TYR A 465 12.64 27.68 16.39
N ASP A 466 12.30 26.42 16.62
CA ASP A 466 12.89 25.61 17.68
C ASP A 466 13.86 24.58 17.06
N PRO A 467 15.19 24.77 17.19
CA PRO A 467 16.17 23.86 16.65
C PRO A 467 16.18 22.50 17.35
N ALA A 468 15.70 22.40 18.58
CA ALA A 468 15.68 21.13 19.31
C ALA A 468 14.66 20.13 18.73
N THR A 469 13.53 20.64 18.24
CA THR A 469 12.49 19.85 17.57
C THR A 469 12.51 20.02 16.06
N GLN A 470 13.42 20.86 15.51
CA GLN A 470 13.47 21.22 14.10
C GLN A 470 12.11 21.73 13.57
N THR A 471 11.39 22.51 14.40
CA THR A 471 10.05 22.98 14.10
C THR A 471 10.00 24.49 13.92
N LEU A 472 9.51 24.92 12.78
CA LEU A 472 9.16 26.32 12.50
C LEU A 472 7.69 26.53 12.84
N PHE A 473 7.42 27.44 13.78
CA PHE A 473 6.08 27.87 14.17
C PHE A 473 5.72 29.14 13.42
N HIS A 474 4.66 29.11 12.63
CA HIS A 474 4.09 30.30 12.00
C HIS A 474 2.79 30.69 12.71
N TYR A 475 2.76 31.90 13.24
CA TYR A 475 1.62 32.54 13.88
C TYR A 475 1.03 33.58 12.93
N PRO A 476 -0.11 33.32 12.29
CA PRO A 476 -0.77 34.31 11.45
C PRO A 476 -1.16 35.55 12.30
N GLU A 477 -1.15 36.73 11.68
CA GLU A 477 -1.58 37.95 12.34
C GLU A 477 -3.10 38.10 12.29
N ASP A 478 -3.71 37.69 11.20
CA ASP A 478 -5.17 37.63 11.02
C ASP A 478 -5.61 36.17 10.88
N ASP A 479 -6.37 35.66 11.83
CA ASP A 479 -6.88 34.30 11.86
C ASP A 479 -8.31 34.19 11.27
N ALA A 480 -8.76 35.23 10.57
CA ALA A 480 -10.07 35.21 9.93
C ALA A 480 -10.20 34.03 8.96
N PRO A 481 -11.28 33.26 9.08
CA PRO A 481 -11.47 32.06 8.26
C PRO A 481 -11.39 32.35 6.76
N GLY A 482 -10.54 31.60 6.04
CA GLY A 482 -10.36 31.67 4.59
C GLY A 482 -9.29 32.65 4.13
N VAL A 483 -8.60 33.38 5.02
CA VAL A 483 -7.42 34.15 4.65
C VAL A 483 -6.30 33.16 4.30
N GLU A 484 -5.69 33.32 3.12
CA GLU A 484 -4.61 32.45 2.67
C GLU A 484 -3.25 32.97 3.11
N TYR A 485 -2.46 32.08 3.70
CA TYR A 485 -1.08 32.32 4.08
C TYR A 485 -0.12 31.50 3.23
N THR A 486 1.01 32.08 2.91
CA THR A 486 2.15 31.43 2.27
C THR A 486 3.34 31.48 3.19
N VAL A 487 3.98 30.33 3.39
CA VAL A 487 5.27 30.18 4.07
C VAL A 487 6.25 29.60 3.08
N THR A 488 7.35 30.32 2.79
CA THR A 488 8.42 29.85 1.92
C THR A 488 9.71 29.71 2.75
N ILE A 489 10.36 28.56 2.64
CA ILE A 489 11.64 28.25 3.28
C ILE A 489 12.65 27.97 2.17
N ARG A 490 13.85 28.55 2.25
CA ARG A 490 14.90 28.40 1.22
C ARG A 490 16.29 28.27 1.85
N ARG A 491 17.12 27.45 1.26
CA ARG A 491 18.55 27.39 1.60
C ARG A 491 19.25 28.72 1.30
N PRO A 492 20.28 29.11 2.06
CA PRO A 492 21.19 30.16 1.66
C PRO A 492 21.87 29.77 0.34
N GLN A 493 21.84 30.64 -0.65
CA GLN A 493 22.54 30.47 -1.91
C GLN A 493 23.77 31.40 -1.94
N GLU A 494 24.83 31.00 -2.62
CA GLU A 494 26.02 31.84 -2.78
C GLU A 494 25.63 33.17 -3.44
N GLY A 495 25.92 34.28 -2.77
CA GLY A 495 25.52 35.62 -3.21
C GLY A 495 24.07 36.01 -2.89
N ALA A 496 23.28 35.15 -2.23
CA ALA A 496 21.95 35.52 -1.77
C ALA A 496 22.07 36.53 -0.61
N THR A 497 21.45 37.69 -0.79
CA THR A 497 21.24 38.63 0.32
C THR A 497 19.97 38.30 1.05
N ALA A 498 19.85 38.65 2.33
CA ALA A 498 18.60 38.53 3.09
C ALA A 498 17.52 39.53 2.61
N GLU A 499 17.77 40.22 1.49
CA GLU A 499 16.84 41.18 0.93
C GLU A 499 15.56 40.52 0.46
N GLY A 500 14.43 40.90 1.03
CA GLY A 500 13.12 40.33 0.77
C GLY A 500 12.72 39.16 1.71
N TRP A 501 13.65 38.64 2.50
CA TRP A 501 13.35 37.61 3.49
C TRP A 501 13.10 38.23 4.86
N ARG A 502 12.11 37.69 5.58
CA ARG A 502 11.76 38.23 6.92
C ARG A 502 12.63 37.66 8.02
N TYR A 503 13.08 36.42 7.89
CA TYR A 503 13.83 35.72 8.94
C TYR A 503 14.99 34.93 8.35
N PHE A 504 16.03 34.73 9.15
CA PHE A 504 17.06 33.73 8.94
C PHE A 504 17.25 32.94 10.22
N PHE A 505 17.17 31.63 10.13
CA PHE A 505 17.38 30.71 11.24
C PHE A 505 18.61 29.87 10.99
N HIS A 506 19.40 29.62 12.04
CA HIS A 506 20.47 28.64 12.01
C HIS A 506 19.88 27.24 12.27
N GLY A 507 20.37 26.21 11.53
CA GLY A 507 19.97 24.82 11.70
C GLY A 507 20.55 24.16 12.95
#